data_c4cfbb2d6e186ecc46d136e68fa0da1d
#
_entry.id   c4cfbb2d6e186ecc46d136e68fa0da1d
#
_cell.length_a   1.000
_cell.length_b   1.000
_cell.length_c   1.000
_cell.angle_alpha   90.00
_cell.angle_beta   90.00
_cell.angle_gamma   90.00
#
_symmetry.space_group_name_H-M   'P 1'
#
loop_
_entity.id
_entity.type
_entity.pdbx_description
1 polymer ?
#
loop_
_entity_poly.entity_id
_entity_poly.type
_entity_poly.pdbx_seq_one_letter_code
_entity_poly.pdbx_strand_id
1 'polypeptide(L)'
;MDKKNNLSETLRKYTNIYEYKNNKWNVIVTEYGGRIIGIFPRNQYNMLWVNPDLEKVLFEKNWNLGGARIWISPEKNFYYKNPTNFEEWTCQKDLDPGNYIIREKDANSVKLENKFRIYDFLNNITLSGIIMREIIFEKADDILKIHIYENLVTDNFTGSLIDLWALVQVNPSINGAGTVIVPVKENAKPIPYFGDIPDKYLICDKEAIFFRIDSLKVLKLGVRPEDLPIEGIGRIGYIAKISDTEYMFLMLYSRCCPRKQDECLDLPKNPKIQVKGCIQSYNSGPEGDFQGFGEIEMHFMPCGKIEDRLISRIDYDLIAYIGDEREVLEKAKEFLDIGHIELF
;
A
#
# COMPACT_ATOMS: atom_id res chain seq x y z
N MET A 1 -9.24 -26.82 -6.73
CA MET A 1 -8.18 -26.61 -5.73
C MET A 1 -8.42 -25.25 -5.09
N ASP A 2 -8.45 -25.18 -3.79
CA ASP A 2 -8.68 -23.93 -3.05
C ASP A 2 -7.54 -22.94 -3.36
N LYS A 3 -7.89 -21.72 -3.82
CA LYS A 3 -6.91 -20.68 -4.22
C LYS A 3 -5.91 -20.36 -3.10
N LYS A 4 -6.35 -20.40 -1.83
CA LYS A 4 -5.49 -20.21 -0.66
C LYS A 4 -4.44 -21.31 -0.53
N ASN A 5 -4.86 -22.58 -0.60
CA ASN A 5 -3.95 -23.72 -0.42
C ASN A 5 -2.88 -23.71 -1.51
N ASN A 6 -3.25 -23.37 -2.75
CA ASN A 6 -2.28 -23.24 -3.84
C ASN A 6 -1.25 -22.12 -3.57
N LEU A 7 -1.69 -20.95 -3.06
CA LEU A 7 -0.78 -19.85 -2.72
C LEU A 7 0.19 -20.25 -1.60
N SER A 8 -0.31 -20.81 -0.50
CA SER A 8 0.52 -21.25 0.63
C SER A 8 1.54 -22.33 0.22
N GLU A 9 1.11 -23.32 -0.57
CA GLU A 9 1.97 -24.40 -1.07
C GLU A 9 3.09 -23.86 -1.97
N THR A 10 2.74 -22.93 -2.87
CA THR A 10 3.74 -22.29 -3.75
C THR A 10 4.74 -21.48 -2.96
N LEU A 11 4.29 -20.63 -2.04
CA LEU A 11 5.17 -19.80 -1.22
C LEU A 11 6.12 -20.65 -0.38
N ARG A 12 5.65 -21.74 0.25
CA ARG A 12 6.48 -22.62 1.11
C ARG A 12 7.64 -23.28 0.39
N LYS A 13 7.64 -23.36 -0.95
CA LYS A 13 8.78 -23.84 -1.74
C LYS A 13 9.96 -22.86 -1.75
N TYR A 14 9.69 -21.56 -1.51
CA TYR A 14 10.66 -20.47 -1.70
C TYR A 14 10.94 -19.65 -0.45
N THR A 15 10.00 -19.60 0.49
CA THR A 15 10.04 -18.69 1.64
C THR A 15 9.26 -19.23 2.83
N ASN A 16 9.58 -18.75 4.03
CA ASN A 16 8.75 -19.02 5.19
C ASN A 16 7.49 -18.15 5.15
N ILE A 17 6.41 -18.72 5.69
CA ILE A 17 5.15 -18.02 5.86
C ILE A 17 4.63 -18.16 7.29
N TYR A 18 3.81 -17.18 7.67
CA TYR A 18 2.94 -17.22 8.83
C TYR A 18 1.51 -17.18 8.35
N GLU A 19 0.64 -18.01 8.93
CA GLU A 19 -0.79 -18.04 8.64
C GLU A 19 -1.58 -17.71 9.90
N TYR A 20 -2.37 -16.62 9.83
CA TYR A 20 -3.42 -16.34 10.80
C TYR A 20 -4.73 -16.92 10.31
N LYS A 21 -5.50 -17.52 11.23
CA LYS A 21 -6.80 -18.10 10.91
C LYS A 21 -7.79 -17.91 12.07
N ASN A 22 -8.98 -17.41 11.73
CA ASN A 22 -10.15 -17.49 12.59
C ASN A 22 -11.35 -18.11 11.82
N ASN A 23 -12.56 -18.00 12.36
CA ASN A 23 -13.75 -18.60 11.75
C ASN A 23 -14.11 -18.04 10.36
N LYS A 24 -13.76 -16.78 10.07
CA LYS A 24 -14.11 -16.09 8.82
C LYS A 24 -12.94 -15.73 7.94
N TRP A 25 -11.75 -15.53 8.52
CA TRP A 25 -10.60 -14.96 7.85
C TRP A 25 -9.40 -15.89 7.88
N ASN A 26 -8.69 -15.94 6.76
CA ASN A 26 -7.35 -16.47 6.69
C ASN A 26 -6.44 -15.41 6.09
N VAL A 27 -5.30 -15.17 6.74
CA VAL A 27 -4.29 -14.21 6.28
C VAL A 27 -2.95 -14.91 6.17
N ILE A 28 -2.24 -14.64 5.08
CA ILE A 28 -0.91 -15.18 4.83
C ILE A 28 0.09 -14.02 4.86
N VAL A 29 1.10 -14.14 5.71
CA VAL A 29 2.27 -13.25 5.77
C VAL A 29 3.49 -14.04 5.33
N THR A 30 4.36 -13.44 4.53
CA THR A 30 5.56 -14.08 4.00
C THR A 30 6.82 -13.29 4.34
N GLU A 31 7.95 -13.99 4.56
CA GLU A 31 9.26 -13.35 4.64
C GLU A 31 9.68 -12.71 3.32
N TYR A 32 9.17 -13.19 2.19
CA TYR A 32 9.45 -12.59 0.89
C TYR A 32 8.80 -11.21 0.78
N GLY A 33 9.59 -10.16 0.90
CA GLY A 33 9.12 -8.77 0.93
C GLY A 33 8.46 -8.33 2.26
N GLY A 34 8.47 -9.19 3.30
CA GLY A 34 7.82 -8.91 4.58
C GLY A 34 6.32 -8.59 4.42
N ARG A 35 5.62 -9.30 3.54
CA ARG A 35 4.29 -8.89 3.04
C ARG A 35 3.15 -9.64 3.68
N ILE A 36 1.99 -8.96 3.78
CA ILE A 36 0.70 -9.63 3.82
C ILE A 36 0.34 -9.93 2.35
N ILE A 37 0.41 -11.21 1.95
CA ILE A 37 0.23 -11.61 0.55
C ILE A 37 -1.17 -12.17 0.26
N GLY A 38 -1.91 -12.52 1.27
CA GLY A 38 -3.25 -13.05 1.12
C GLY A 38 -4.17 -12.66 2.25
N ILE A 39 -5.37 -12.20 1.91
CA ILE A 39 -6.51 -12.00 2.81
C ILE A 39 -7.68 -12.74 2.19
N PHE A 40 -8.11 -13.83 2.83
CA PHE A 40 -9.14 -14.72 2.31
C PHE A 40 -10.33 -14.73 3.26
N PRO A 41 -11.48 -14.14 2.85
CA PRO A 41 -12.73 -14.39 3.55
C PRO A 41 -13.20 -15.83 3.25
N ARG A 42 -13.48 -16.63 4.28
CA ARG A 42 -14.00 -18.00 4.15
C ARG A 42 -13.26 -18.91 3.16
N ASN A 43 -11.95 -18.68 2.95
CA ASN A 43 -11.09 -19.45 2.03
C ASN A 43 -11.43 -19.32 0.52
N GLN A 44 -12.19 -18.33 0.08
CA GLN A 44 -12.70 -18.32 -1.30
C GLN A 44 -11.91 -17.39 -2.24
N TYR A 45 -11.72 -16.14 -1.88
CA TYR A 45 -11.16 -15.12 -2.75
C TYR A 45 -10.02 -14.37 -2.05
N ASN A 46 -8.92 -14.13 -2.75
CA ASN A 46 -7.87 -13.24 -2.22
C ASN A 46 -8.25 -11.80 -2.49
N MET A 47 -8.45 -11.01 -1.45
CA MET A 47 -8.76 -9.59 -1.57
C MET A 47 -7.57 -8.76 -2.08
N LEU A 48 -6.36 -9.32 -2.00
CA LEU A 48 -5.15 -8.69 -2.50
C LEU A 48 -4.78 -9.23 -3.88
N TRP A 49 -4.22 -8.39 -4.72
CA TRP A 49 -3.61 -8.83 -5.97
C TRP A 49 -2.35 -9.65 -5.68
N VAL A 50 -2.17 -10.72 -6.43
CA VAL A 50 -0.97 -11.54 -6.46
C VAL A 50 -0.55 -11.70 -7.90
N ASN A 51 0.74 -11.57 -8.17
CA ASN A 51 1.27 -11.72 -9.52
C ASN A 51 0.89 -13.09 -10.10
N PRO A 52 0.25 -13.14 -11.29
CA PRO A 52 -0.13 -14.40 -11.92
C PRO A 52 1.06 -15.33 -12.19
N ASP A 53 2.26 -14.76 -12.42
CA ASP A 53 3.51 -15.50 -12.62
C ASP A 53 4.29 -15.70 -11.29
N LEU A 54 3.57 -16.00 -10.21
CA LEU A 54 4.09 -16.08 -8.84
C LEU A 54 5.38 -16.89 -8.71
N GLU A 55 5.44 -18.09 -9.28
CA GLU A 55 6.63 -18.97 -9.19
C GLU A 55 7.85 -18.34 -9.88
N LYS A 56 7.65 -17.68 -11.02
CA LYS A 56 8.70 -16.95 -11.71
C LYS A 56 9.24 -15.78 -10.88
N VAL A 57 8.33 -14.98 -10.31
CA VAL A 57 8.68 -13.85 -9.43
C VAL A 57 9.53 -14.30 -8.25
N LEU A 58 9.12 -15.40 -7.59
CA LEU A 58 9.84 -15.97 -6.45
C LEU A 58 11.22 -16.52 -6.86
N PHE A 59 11.30 -17.25 -7.97
CA PHE A 59 12.53 -17.82 -8.49
C PHE A 59 13.56 -16.74 -8.89
N GLU A 60 13.12 -15.69 -9.58
CA GLU A 60 13.97 -14.58 -10.04
C GLU A 60 14.27 -13.55 -8.94
N LYS A 61 13.67 -13.71 -7.77
CA LYS A 61 13.72 -12.75 -6.67
C LYS A 61 13.31 -11.34 -7.13
N ASN A 62 12.19 -11.26 -7.83
CA ASN A 62 11.60 -10.02 -8.30
C ASN A 62 10.70 -9.41 -7.20
N TRP A 63 10.64 -8.09 -7.13
CA TRP A 63 9.87 -7.34 -6.14
C TRP A 63 8.34 -7.45 -6.32
N ASN A 64 7.85 -7.61 -7.57
CA ASN A 64 6.42 -7.50 -7.88
C ASN A 64 5.63 -8.78 -7.60
N LEU A 65 5.62 -9.20 -6.32
CA LEU A 65 4.90 -10.38 -5.87
C LEU A 65 3.39 -10.14 -5.71
N GLY A 66 3.00 -8.94 -5.31
CA GLY A 66 1.63 -8.62 -4.89
C GLY A 66 1.53 -8.30 -3.39
N GLY A 67 0.31 -8.17 -2.89
CA GLY A 67 0.01 -8.01 -1.47
C GLY A 67 0.24 -6.61 -0.90
N ALA A 68 0.34 -6.54 0.44
CA ALA A 68 0.58 -5.31 1.19
C ALA A 68 2.01 -5.25 1.71
N ARG A 69 2.73 -4.16 1.45
CA ARG A 69 4.15 -3.97 1.74
C ARG A 69 4.45 -2.59 2.28
N ILE A 70 5.67 -2.42 2.77
CA ILE A 70 6.22 -1.12 3.18
C ILE A 70 7.47 -0.82 2.36
N TRP A 71 7.59 0.41 1.89
CA TRP A 71 8.76 0.93 1.19
C TRP A 71 9.31 2.17 1.89
N ILE A 72 10.51 2.59 1.49
CA ILE A 72 11.14 3.86 1.90
C ILE A 72 10.91 4.88 0.79
N SER A 73 10.45 6.07 1.15
CA SER A 73 10.21 7.21 0.28
C SER A 73 11.24 8.33 0.59
N PRO A 74 11.50 9.28 -0.33
CA PRO A 74 10.77 9.53 -1.57
C PRO A 74 11.18 8.58 -2.71
N GLU A 75 10.20 8.24 -3.56
CA GLU A 75 10.42 7.38 -4.72
C GLU A 75 11.55 7.90 -5.61
N LYS A 76 11.61 9.21 -5.81
CA LYS A 76 12.64 9.89 -6.60
C LYS A 76 14.07 9.50 -6.23
N ASN A 77 14.36 9.37 -4.93
CA ASN A 77 15.72 9.16 -4.45
C ASN A 77 16.19 7.71 -4.60
N PHE A 78 15.28 6.75 -4.36
CA PHE A 78 15.66 5.35 -4.16
C PHE A 78 15.28 4.44 -5.33
N TYR A 79 14.40 4.91 -6.23
CA TYR A 79 13.87 4.05 -7.30
C TYR A 79 14.19 4.55 -8.71
N TYR A 80 14.81 5.72 -8.89
CA TYR A 80 15.24 6.24 -10.18
C TYR A 80 16.75 6.44 -10.20
N LYS A 81 17.46 5.70 -11.08
CA LYS A 81 18.92 5.87 -11.24
C LYS A 81 19.27 7.26 -11.76
N ASN A 82 18.37 7.86 -12.56
CA ASN A 82 18.42 9.27 -12.94
C ASN A 82 17.26 10.02 -12.25
N PRO A 83 17.44 10.45 -10.98
CA PRO A 83 16.36 11.05 -10.20
C PRO A 83 15.92 12.42 -10.73
N THR A 84 16.79 13.16 -11.44
CA THR A 84 16.45 14.46 -12.00
C THR A 84 15.32 14.39 -13.01
N ASN A 85 15.32 13.35 -13.84
CA ASN A 85 14.35 13.15 -14.91
C ASN A 85 13.32 12.05 -14.63
N PHE A 86 13.39 11.36 -13.47
CA PHE A 86 12.59 10.18 -13.17
C PHE A 86 12.76 9.07 -14.22
N GLU A 87 14.01 8.77 -14.61
CA GLU A 87 14.36 7.74 -15.58
C GLU A 87 15.04 6.53 -14.93
N GLU A 88 15.02 5.40 -15.62
CA GLU A 88 15.62 4.13 -15.21
C GLU A 88 15.10 3.66 -13.82
N TRP A 89 13.78 3.48 -13.74
CA TRP A 89 13.16 2.97 -12.52
C TRP A 89 13.69 1.58 -12.13
N THR A 90 13.96 1.37 -10.87
CA THR A 90 14.48 0.12 -10.32
C THR A 90 14.04 -0.06 -8.88
N CYS A 91 13.60 -1.26 -8.50
CA CYS A 91 13.42 -1.60 -7.10
C CYS A 91 14.69 -2.25 -6.56
N GLN A 92 15.23 -1.70 -5.49
CA GLN A 92 16.49 -2.20 -4.92
C GLN A 92 16.23 -3.47 -4.11
N LYS A 93 16.95 -4.55 -4.44
CA LYS A 93 16.69 -5.89 -3.90
C LYS A 93 16.80 -6.02 -2.38
N ASP A 94 17.64 -5.23 -1.73
CA ASP A 94 17.77 -5.24 -0.27
C ASP A 94 16.57 -4.61 0.44
N LEU A 95 15.77 -3.80 -0.29
CA LEU A 95 14.52 -3.25 0.21
C LEU A 95 13.35 -4.19 -0.12
N ASP A 96 13.23 -4.61 -1.39
CA ASP A 96 12.17 -5.49 -1.85
C ASP A 96 12.68 -6.43 -2.98
N PRO A 97 12.62 -7.75 -2.80
CA PRO A 97 11.95 -8.45 -1.70
C PRO A 97 12.64 -8.35 -0.34
N GLY A 98 13.84 -7.75 -0.24
CA GLY A 98 14.60 -7.67 0.98
C GLY A 98 15.06 -9.05 1.50
N ASN A 99 15.57 -9.05 2.73
CA ASN A 99 15.96 -10.26 3.45
C ASN A 99 15.17 -10.33 4.77
N TYR A 100 13.85 -10.24 4.69
CA TYR A 100 12.99 -10.31 5.86
C TYR A 100 13.06 -11.68 6.51
N ILE A 101 13.11 -11.68 7.84
CA ILE A 101 13.13 -12.89 8.67
C ILE A 101 12.04 -12.75 9.73
N ILE A 102 11.23 -13.79 9.92
CA ILE A 102 10.30 -13.87 11.04
C ILE A 102 11.12 -14.07 12.32
N ARG A 103 11.07 -13.09 13.21
CA ARG A 103 11.77 -13.10 14.51
C ARG A 103 10.93 -13.71 15.61
N GLU A 104 9.67 -13.36 15.66
CA GLU A 104 8.70 -13.79 16.66
C GLU A 104 7.37 -14.06 15.99
N LYS A 105 6.62 -15.02 16.51
CA LYS A 105 5.24 -15.28 16.10
C LYS A 105 4.46 -15.96 17.21
N ASP A 106 3.19 -15.63 17.30
CA ASP A 106 2.22 -16.33 18.17
C ASP A 106 0.91 -16.60 17.41
N ALA A 107 -0.18 -16.89 18.13
CA ALA A 107 -1.46 -17.23 17.50
C ALA A 107 -2.09 -16.09 16.67
N ASN A 108 -1.78 -14.83 17.01
CA ASN A 108 -2.39 -13.64 16.40
C ASN A 108 -1.39 -12.50 16.17
N SER A 109 -0.10 -12.78 16.16
CA SER A 109 0.90 -11.78 15.76
C SER A 109 2.12 -12.42 15.10
N VAL A 110 2.80 -11.61 14.29
CA VAL A 110 4.08 -11.97 13.68
C VAL A 110 4.95 -10.73 13.59
N LYS A 111 6.25 -10.89 13.95
CA LYS A 111 7.28 -9.85 13.81
C LYS A 111 8.30 -10.25 12.76
N LEU A 112 8.57 -9.33 11.85
CA LEU A 112 9.57 -9.49 10.80
C LEU A 112 10.64 -8.41 10.91
N GLU A 113 11.85 -8.75 10.52
CA GLU A 113 12.99 -7.83 10.46
C GLU A 113 13.66 -7.92 9.10
N ASN A 114 13.97 -6.76 8.51
CA ASN A 114 14.81 -6.65 7.32
C ASN A 114 15.99 -5.73 7.60
N LYS A 115 17.19 -6.22 7.34
CA LYS A 115 18.40 -5.39 7.27
C LYS A 115 18.61 -5.01 5.82
N PHE A 116 18.60 -3.71 5.54
CA PHE A 116 18.70 -3.20 4.18
C PHE A 116 19.96 -2.36 3.97
N ARG A 117 20.41 -2.34 2.72
CA ARG A 117 21.44 -1.44 2.22
C ARG A 117 21.03 -0.97 0.83
N ILE A 118 20.57 0.28 0.72
CA ILE A 118 20.07 0.87 -0.51
C ILE A 118 20.85 2.11 -0.88
N TYR A 119 20.80 2.47 -2.15
CA TYR A 119 21.51 3.62 -2.69
C TYR A 119 20.55 4.78 -2.88
N ASP A 120 20.87 5.93 -2.29
CA ASP A 120 20.22 7.21 -2.56
C ASP A 120 20.85 7.80 -3.82
N PHE A 121 20.17 7.65 -4.96
CA PHE A 121 20.67 8.11 -6.25
C PHE A 121 20.75 9.64 -6.36
N LEU A 122 19.94 10.36 -5.59
CA LEU A 122 19.97 11.83 -5.58
C LEU A 122 21.21 12.36 -4.87
N ASN A 123 21.59 11.77 -3.75
CA ASN A 123 22.73 12.20 -2.92
C ASN A 123 24.01 11.40 -3.20
N ASN A 124 23.96 10.35 -4.04
CA ASN A 124 25.06 9.45 -4.35
C ASN A 124 25.69 8.80 -3.10
N ILE A 125 24.84 8.35 -2.19
CA ILE A 125 25.24 7.79 -0.89
C ILE A 125 24.45 6.52 -0.57
N THR A 126 25.09 5.57 0.09
CA THR A 126 24.42 4.36 0.58
C THR A 126 23.73 4.66 1.91
N LEU A 127 22.46 4.31 2.01
CA LEU A 127 21.67 4.28 3.23
C LEU A 127 21.55 2.83 3.68
N SER A 128 21.91 2.55 4.94
CA SER A 128 21.71 1.25 5.55
C SER A 128 20.92 1.36 6.85
N GLY A 129 20.32 0.25 7.26
CA GLY A 129 19.51 0.24 8.46
C GLY A 129 18.68 -1.02 8.63
N ILE A 130 17.73 -0.95 9.54
CA ILE A 130 16.82 -2.03 9.89
C ILE A 130 15.38 -1.52 9.81
N ILE A 131 14.51 -2.31 9.18
CA ILE A 131 13.06 -2.19 9.29
C ILE A 131 12.56 -3.36 10.12
N MET A 132 11.83 -3.07 11.19
CA MET A 132 11.07 -4.05 11.96
C MET A 132 9.59 -3.82 11.75
N ARG A 133 8.89 -4.90 11.46
CA ARG A 133 7.47 -4.92 11.15
C ARG A 133 6.75 -5.85 12.09
N GLU A 134 5.79 -5.34 12.87
CA GLU A 134 4.94 -6.16 13.73
C GLU A 134 3.50 -6.10 13.21
N ILE A 135 2.91 -7.25 12.95
CA ILE A 135 1.57 -7.42 12.40
C ILE A 135 0.72 -8.15 13.44
N ILE A 136 -0.33 -7.51 13.92
CA ILE A 136 -1.22 -8.02 14.97
C ILE A 136 -2.64 -8.15 14.43
N PHE A 137 -3.24 -9.31 14.58
CA PHE A 137 -4.60 -9.62 14.12
C PHE A 137 -5.59 -9.48 15.27
N GLU A 138 -6.55 -8.57 15.12
CA GLU A 138 -7.62 -8.41 16.09
C GLU A 138 -8.61 -9.59 16.02
N LYS A 139 -9.05 -10.07 17.17
CA LYS A 139 -10.03 -11.17 17.26
C LYS A 139 -11.44 -10.61 17.05
N ALA A 140 -11.80 -10.29 15.82
CA ALA A 140 -13.15 -9.90 15.45
C ALA A 140 -13.70 -10.84 14.38
N ASP A 141 -15.00 -11.15 14.41
CA ASP A 141 -15.56 -12.15 13.51
C ASP A 141 -15.99 -11.55 12.15
N ASP A 142 -16.60 -10.37 12.12
CA ASP A 142 -17.17 -9.84 10.89
C ASP A 142 -16.22 -8.93 10.10
N ILE A 143 -15.40 -8.17 10.80
CA ILE A 143 -14.44 -7.23 10.22
C ILE A 143 -13.05 -7.73 10.56
N LEU A 144 -12.21 -7.94 9.55
CA LEU A 144 -10.80 -8.17 9.79
C LEU A 144 -10.11 -6.83 10.03
N LYS A 145 -9.48 -6.69 11.17
CA LYS A 145 -8.62 -5.56 11.48
C LYS A 145 -7.22 -6.05 11.80
N ILE A 146 -6.26 -5.52 11.07
CA ILE A 146 -4.84 -5.85 11.18
C ILE A 146 -4.10 -4.59 11.60
N HIS A 147 -3.55 -4.58 12.81
CA HIS A 147 -2.69 -3.50 13.29
C HIS A 147 -1.26 -3.75 12.85
N ILE A 148 -0.63 -2.78 12.23
CA ILE A 148 0.73 -2.89 11.71
C ILE A 148 1.57 -1.78 12.33
N TYR A 149 2.65 -2.18 12.99
CA TYR A 149 3.65 -1.28 13.57
C TYR A 149 4.93 -1.40 12.77
N GLU A 150 5.46 -0.26 12.32
CA GLU A 150 6.72 -0.19 11.59
C GLU A 150 7.73 0.61 12.42
N ASN A 151 8.91 0.04 12.59
CA ASN A 151 10.04 0.73 13.17
C ASN A 151 11.19 0.71 12.16
N LEU A 152 11.67 1.88 11.80
CA LEU A 152 12.85 2.05 10.96
C LEU A 152 13.93 2.76 11.75
N VAL A 153 15.15 2.21 11.71
CA VAL A 153 16.34 2.85 12.24
C VAL A 153 17.43 2.74 11.19
N THR A 154 18.01 3.87 10.78
CA THR A 154 19.15 3.87 9.86
C THR A 154 20.47 3.89 10.64
N ASP A 155 21.53 3.41 10.01
CA ASP A 155 22.88 3.47 10.56
C ASP A 155 23.55 4.83 10.28
N ASN A 156 23.05 5.53 9.26
CA ASN A 156 23.59 6.79 8.77
C ASN A 156 22.49 7.69 8.21
N PHE A 157 22.86 8.95 7.92
CA PHE A 157 22.01 9.94 7.26
C PHE A 157 22.62 10.37 5.91
N THR A 158 21.83 10.32 4.86
CA THR A 158 22.30 10.60 3.49
C THR A 158 22.14 12.05 3.03
N GLY A 159 21.65 12.92 3.91
CA GLY A 159 21.37 14.32 3.58
C GLY A 159 19.91 14.62 3.24
N SER A 160 19.12 13.60 2.87
CA SER A 160 17.66 13.73 2.67
C SER A 160 16.87 13.07 3.79
N LEU A 161 15.77 13.69 4.18
CA LEU A 161 14.76 13.02 5.00
C LEU A 161 14.12 11.90 4.18
N ILE A 162 13.68 10.88 4.89
CA ILE A 162 12.92 9.75 4.35
C ILE A 162 11.64 9.56 5.14
N ASP A 163 10.66 8.95 4.54
CA ASP A 163 9.48 8.43 5.22
C ASP A 163 9.25 6.94 4.91
N LEU A 164 8.34 6.32 5.61
CA LEU A 164 7.81 5.01 5.28
C LEU A 164 6.55 5.19 4.42
N TRP A 165 6.36 4.27 3.49
CA TRP A 165 5.31 4.30 2.49
C TRP A 165 4.62 2.94 2.39
N ALA A 166 3.38 2.85 2.88
CA ALA A 166 2.56 1.64 2.79
C ALA A 166 1.87 1.54 1.43
N LEU A 167 1.95 0.36 0.81
CA LEU A 167 1.33 0.07 -0.48
C LEU A 167 0.55 -1.24 -0.38
N VAL A 168 -0.69 -1.23 -0.87
CA VAL A 168 -1.56 -2.42 -0.93
C VAL A 168 -2.02 -2.62 -2.37
N GLN A 169 -1.58 -3.71 -2.99
CA GLN A 169 -1.98 -4.07 -4.35
C GLN A 169 -3.35 -4.75 -4.35
N VAL A 170 -4.25 -4.25 -5.18
CA VAL A 170 -5.63 -4.69 -5.28
C VAL A 170 -5.97 -5.13 -6.71
N ASN A 171 -6.86 -6.14 -6.82
CA ASN A 171 -7.39 -6.55 -8.12
C ASN A 171 -8.43 -5.53 -8.62
N PRO A 172 -8.52 -5.26 -9.92
CA PRO A 172 -9.71 -4.66 -10.49
C PRO A 172 -10.96 -5.47 -10.16
N SER A 173 -12.11 -4.81 -10.16
CA SER A 173 -13.40 -5.48 -9.95
C SER A 173 -13.72 -6.46 -11.10
N ILE A 174 -14.47 -7.52 -10.81
CA ILE A 174 -14.89 -8.51 -11.84
C ILE A 174 -15.82 -7.90 -12.91
N ASN A 175 -16.47 -6.79 -12.62
CA ASN A 175 -17.28 -6.00 -13.58
C ASN A 175 -16.45 -4.95 -14.35
N GLY A 176 -15.11 -4.97 -14.22
CA GLY A 176 -14.16 -4.18 -14.98
C GLY A 176 -13.51 -3.01 -14.22
N ALA A 177 -14.12 -2.49 -13.17
CA ALA A 177 -13.53 -1.41 -12.39
C ALA A 177 -13.82 -1.53 -10.89
N GLY A 178 -12.80 -1.26 -10.07
CA GLY A 178 -12.95 -1.00 -8.66
C GLY A 178 -12.84 0.49 -8.36
N THR A 179 -13.27 0.92 -7.18
CA THR A 179 -13.32 2.31 -6.76
C THR A 179 -12.44 2.54 -5.54
N VAL A 180 -11.44 3.38 -5.70
CA VAL A 180 -10.70 3.96 -4.58
C VAL A 180 -11.45 5.16 -4.05
N ILE A 181 -11.47 5.33 -2.73
CA ILE A 181 -12.22 6.38 -2.03
C ILE A 181 -11.26 7.06 -1.05
N VAL A 182 -11.03 8.35 -1.25
CA VAL A 182 -10.23 9.17 -0.34
C VAL A 182 -11.11 10.27 0.24
N PRO A 183 -11.43 10.24 1.55
CA PRO A 183 -12.13 11.33 2.21
C PRO A 183 -11.33 12.63 2.14
N VAL A 184 -11.98 13.73 1.81
CA VAL A 184 -11.35 15.04 1.66
C VAL A 184 -12.26 16.17 2.15
N LYS A 185 -11.66 17.33 2.40
CA LYS A 185 -12.41 18.59 2.59
C LYS A 185 -13.02 19.06 1.29
N GLU A 186 -14.06 19.86 1.39
CA GLU A 186 -14.66 20.53 0.25
C GLU A 186 -13.62 21.33 -0.55
N ASN A 187 -13.73 21.27 -1.88
CA ASN A 187 -12.81 21.90 -2.84
C ASN A 187 -11.39 21.34 -2.90
N ALA A 188 -11.14 20.15 -2.33
CA ALA A 188 -9.90 19.42 -2.52
C ALA A 188 -9.62 19.18 -4.01
N LYS A 189 -8.32 19.27 -4.38
CA LYS A 189 -7.91 19.07 -5.78
C LYS A 189 -6.97 17.86 -5.88
N PRO A 190 -7.32 16.87 -6.70
CA PRO A 190 -6.44 15.74 -6.95
C PRO A 190 -5.13 16.18 -7.62
N ILE A 191 -4.04 15.52 -7.24
CA ILE A 191 -2.71 15.75 -7.82
C ILE A 191 -2.44 14.63 -8.84
N PRO A 192 -2.22 14.97 -10.12
CA PRO A 192 -1.84 13.97 -11.12
C PRO A 192 -0.33 13.71 -11.06
N TYR A 193 0.08 12.56 -10.54
CA TYR A 193 1.49 12.20 -10.35
C TYR A 193 2.19 11.79 -11.66
N PHE A 194 1.47 11.09 -12.56
CA PHE A 194 2.02 10.54 -13.80
C PHE A 194 1.43 11.16 -15.08
N GLY A 195 0.92 12.37 -14.99
CA GLY A 195 0.23 13.08 -16.05
C GLY A 195 -1.27 13.19 -15.79
N ASP A 196 -1.99 13.89 -16.66
CA ASP A 196 -3.39 14.21 -16.48
C ASP A 196 -4.27 12.96 -16.30
N ILE A 197 -5.16 13.01 -15.30
CA ILE A 197 -6.13 11.96 -15.02
C ILE A 197 -7.40 12.30 -15.80
N PRO A 198 -7.84 11.46 -16.77
CA PRO A 198 -9.09 11.72 -17.51
C PRO A 198 -10.32 11.64 -16.61
N ASP A 199 -11.35 12.44 -16.92
CA ASP A 199 -12.61 12.55 -16.14
C ASP A 199 -13.27 11.18 -15.87
N LYS A 200 -13.21 10.24 -16.82
CA LYS A 200 -13.77 8.90 -16.65
C LYS A 200 -13.08 8.06 -15.55
N TYR A 201 -11.94 8.51 -15.01
CA TYR A 201 -11.19 7.87 -13.92
C TYR A 201 -11.34 8.59 -12.58
N LEU A 202 -12.01 9.74 -12.55
CA LEU A 202 -12.00 10.63 -11.40
C LEU A 202 -13.37 11.29 -11.20
N ILE A 203 -13.89 11.12 -9.99
CA ILE A 203 -15.07 11.86 -9.51
C ILE A 203 -14.63 12.59 -8.25
N CYS A 204 -14.88 13.91 -8.22
CA CYS A 204 -14.61 14.74 -7.05
C CYS A 204 -15.93 15.24 -6.48
N ASP A 205 -16.24 14.85 -5.26
CA ASP A 205 -17.36 15.34 -4.47
C ASP A 205 -16.83 16.26 -3.35
N LYS A 206 -17.75 16.89 -2.62
CA LYS A 206 -17.45 17.75 -1.46
C LYS A 206 -16.80 17.01 -0.28
N GLU A 207 -17.00 15.68 -0.18
CA GLU A 207 -16.55 14.84 0.95
C GLU A 207 -15.47 13.83 0.55
N ALA A 208 -15.34 13.50 -0.74
CA ALA A 208 -14.43 12.46 -1.18
C ALA A 208 -13.94 12.66 -2.62
N ILE A 209 -12.79 12.07 -2.91
CA ILE A 209 -12.30 11.83 -4.27
C ILE A 209 -12.43 10.34 -4.54
N PHE A 210 -13.08 9.99 -5.65
CA PHE A 210 -13.22 8.62 -6.14
C PHE A 210 -12.31 8.44 -7.34
N PHE A 211 -11.51 7.37 -7.32
CA PHE A 211 -10.57 7.06 -8.40
C PHE A 211 -10.74 5.63 -8.89
N ARG A 212 -10.80 5.48 -10.21
CA ARG A 212 -11.09 4.23 -10.90
C ARG A 212 -9.86 3.34 -11.02
N ILE A 213 -9.98 2.06 -10.65
CA ILE A 213 -8.98 1.02 -10.86
C ILE A 213 -9.52 0.00 -11.87
N ASP A 214 -8.99 0.01 -13.10
CA ASP A 214 -9.37 -0.92 -14.17
C ASP A 214 -8.18 -1.56 -14.90
N SER A 215 -6.96 -1.16 -14.54
CA SER A 215 -5.70 -1.63 -15.14
C SER A 215 -5.58 -1.41 -16.66
N LEU A 216 -6.27 -0.39 -17.20
CA LEU A 216 -6.25 -0.08 -18.63
C LEU A 216 -5.37 1.11 -19.00
N LYS A 217 -4.93 1.89 -18.02
CA LYS A 217 -4.10 3.08 -18.22
C LYS A 217 -3.26 3.38 -16.99
N VAL A 218 -1.96 3.59 -17.19
CA VAL A 218 -1.07 4.02 -16.09
C VAL A 218 -1.45 5.42 -15.62
N LEU A 219 -1.96 5.50 -14.40
CA LEU A 219 -2.38 6.73 -13.74
C LEU A 219 -1.96 6.69 -12.27
N LYS A 220 -1.62 7.83 -11.70
CA LYS A 220 -1.39 7.94 -10.25
C LYS A 220 -2.00 9.22 -9.70
N LEU A 221 -2.89 9.05 -8.73
CA LEU A 221 -3.57 10.09 -7.97
C LEU A 221 -2.78 10.39 -6.70
N GLY A 222 -2.71 11.66 -6.31
CA GLY A 222 -2.30 12.09 -4.97
C GLY A 222 -3.30 13.05 -4.34
N VAL A 223 -3.37 13.06 -2.99
CA VAL A 223 -4.18 13.96 -2.17
C VAL A 223 -3.29 14.64 -1.14
N ARG A 224 -3.40 15.98 -1.04
CA ARG A 224 -2.60 16.79 -0.13
C ARG A 224 -2.95 16.51 1.33
N PRO A 225 -1.99 16.66 2.26
CA PRO A 225 -2.26 16.55 3.69
C PRO A 225 -3.27 17.60 4.19
N GLU A 226 -3.24 18.83 3.64
CA GLU A 226 -4.16 19.89 4.01
C GLU A 226 -5.62 19.64 3.57
N ASP A 227 -5.80 18.78 2.55
CA ASP A 227 -7.12 18.40 2.05
C ASP A 227 -7.75 17.27 2.86
N LEU A 228 -7.02 16.60 3.76
CA LEU A 228 -7.58 15.57 4.63
C LEU A 228 -8.58 16.18 5.63
N PRO A 229 -9.72 15.52 5.91
CA PRO A 229 -10.75 16.04 6.82
C PRO A 229 -10.21 16.35 8.21
N ILE A 230 -9.33 15.50 8.73
CA ILE A 230 -8.67 15.66 10.04
C ILE A 230 -7.16 15.66 9.81
N GLU A 231 -6.49 16.68 10.34
CA GLU A 231 -5.04 16.84 10.22
C GLU A 231 -4.28 15.64 10.77
N GLY A 232 -3.35 15.11 9.97
CA GLY A 232 -2.51 13.96 10.34
C GLY A 232 -3.22 12.61 10.33
N ILE A 233 -4.53 12.55 10.02
CA ILE A 233 -5.29 11.31 9.92
C ILE A 233 -5.54 10.98 8.45
N GLY A 234 -4.94 9.87 7.99
CA GLY A 234 -5.13 9.34 6.64
C GLY A 234 -6.16 8.21 6.62
N ARG A 235 -7.04 8.25 5.62
CA ARG A 235 -7.97 7.18 5.27
C ARG A 235 -7.97 7.03 3.76
N ILE A 236 -7.86 5.80 3.29
CA ILE A 236 -8.05 5.45 1.89
C ILE A 236 -8.73 4.09 1.82
N GLY A 237 -9.89 4.05 1.17
CA GLY A 237 -10.67 2.84 0.97
C GLY A 237 -10.62 2.34 -0.46
N TYR A 238 -10.92 1.06 -0.64
CA TYR A 238 -11.09 0.42 -1.94
C TYR A 238 -12.30 -0.51 -1.91
N ILE A 239 -13.20 -0.36 -2.87
CA ILE A 239 -14.36 -1.23 -3.07
C ILE A 239 -14.26 -1.89 -4.44
N ALA A 240 -14.47 -3.21 -4.48
CA ALA A 240 -14.57 -3.96 -5.71
C ALA A 240 -15.60 -5.08 -5.61
N LYS A 241 -16.28 -5.36 -6.71
CA LYS A 241 -17.15 -6.54 -6.85
C LYS A 241 -16.29 -7.77 -7.06
N ILE A 242 -16.51 -8.83 -6.29
CA ILE A 242 -15.70 -10.06 -6.28
C ILE A 242 -16.47 -11.30 -6.74
N SER A 243 -17.80 -11.24 -6.74
CA SER A 243 -18.70 -12.25 -7.31
C SER A 243 -20.00 -11.60 -7.77
N ASP A 244 -20.96 -12.35 -8.28
CA ASP A 244 -22.25 -11.79 -8.71
C ASP A 244 -23.01 -11.09 -7.59
N THR A 245 -22.81 -11.52 -6.34
CA THR A 245 -23.55 -11.05 -5.16
C THR A 245 -22.67 -10.40 -4.10
N GLU A 246 -21.35 -10.50 -4.19
CA GLU A 246 -20.46 -10.07 -3.12
C GLU A 246 -19.51 -8.96 -3.57
N TYR A 247 -19.31 -8.01 -2.67
CA TYR A 247 -18.34 -6.94 -2.76
C TYR A 247 -17.33 -7.04 -1.62
N MET A 248 -16.14 -6.52 -1.84
CA MET A 248 -15.13 -6.34 -0.81
C MET A 248 -14.87 -4.88 -0.53
N PHE A 249 -14.49 -4.58 0.70
CA PHE A 249 -13.95 -3.31 1.14
C PHE A 249 -12.59 -3.53 1.82
N LEU A 250 -11.59 -2.78 1.37
CA LEU A 250 -10.28 -2.66 2.01
C LEU A 250 -10.03 -1.22 2.37
N MET A 251 -9.34 -0.97 3.49
CA MET A 251 -9.01 0.39 3.93
C MET A 251 -7.65 0.41 4.62
N LEU A 252 -6.85 1.42 4.32
CA LEU A 252 -5.74 1.85 5.18
C LEU A 252 -6.20 3.04 6.04
N TYR A 253 -5.84 2.98 7.31
CA TYR A 253 -6.09 4.04 8.29
C TYR A 253 -4.85 4.28 9.13
N SER A 254 -4.47 5.55 9.33
CA SER A 254 -3.39 5.91 10.24
C SER A 254 -3.58 7.31 10.83
N ARG A 255 -2.98 7.53 11.99
CA ARG A 255 -2.82 8.84 12.65
C ARG A 255 -1.40 9.40 12.49
N CYS A 256 -0.58 8.74 11.68
CA CYS A 256 0.81 9.09 11.46
C CYS A 256 1.04 9.73 10.08
N CYS A 257 0.00 10.26 9.42
CA CYS A 257 0.13 10.93 8.13
C CYS A 257 0.74 12.33 8.27
N PRO A 258 1.43 12.84 7.22
CA PRO A 258 1.82 14.24 7.13
C PRO A 258 0.64 15.19 7.34
N ARG A 259 0.93 16.35 7.94
CA ARG A 259 -0.08 17.37 8.26
C ARG A 259 -0.03 18.55 7.28
N LYS A 260 1.11 18.74 6.64
CA LYS A 260 1.39 19.85 5.73
C LYS A 260 2.40 19.44 4.64
N GLN A 261 2.51 20.24 3.60
CA GLN A 261 3.35 20.00 2.43
C GLN A 261 4.83 19.75 2.75
N ASP A 262 5.38 20.42 3.75
CA ASP A 262 6.79 20.27 4.14
C ASP A 262 7.09 18.87 4.73
N GLU A 263 6.07 18.20 5.24
CA GLU A 263 6.16 16.86 5.81
C GLU A 263 5.93 15.75 4.74
N CYS A 264 5.46 16.09 3.54
CA CYS A 264 5.41 15.17 2.41
C CYS A 264 6.72 15.19 1.65
N LEU A 265 7.26 14.02 1.34
CA LEU A 265 8.55 13.90 0.66
C LEU A 265 8.43 13.52 -0.80
N ASP A 266 7.42 12.72 -1.15
CA ASP A 266 7.25 12.21 -2.51
C ASP A 266 6.71 13.27 -3.48
N LEU A 267 7.25 13.30 -4.70
CA LEU A 267 6.98 14.32 -5.71
C LEU A 267 6.35 13.72 -6.98
N PRO A 268 5.38 14.42 -7.60
CA PRO A 268 4.93 14.08 -8.95
C PRO A 268 6.07 14.10 -9.97
N LYS A 269 5.98 13.23 -10.98
CA LYS A 269 6.96 13.20 -12.10
C LYS A 269 6.96 14.48 -12.95
N ASN A 270 5.83 15.19 -12.98
CA ASN A 270 5.75 16.45 -13.70
C ASN A 270 6.44 17.57 -12.90
N PRO A 271 7.58 18.12 -13.37
CA PRO A 271 8.34 19.12 -12.63
C PRO A 271 7.61 20.46 -12.42
N LYS A 272 6.51 20.70 -13.14
CA LYS A 272 5.67 21.89 -12.96
C LYS A 272 4.74 21.75 -11.74
N ILE A 273 4.53 20.53 -11.24
CA ILE A 273 3.70 20.26 -10.08
C ILE A 273 4.62 20.09 -8.87
N GLN A 274 4.61 21.09 -7.98
CA GLN A 274 5.41 21.08 -6.74
C GLN A 274 4.61 20.64 -5.51
N VAL A 275 3.31 20.42 -5.69
CA VAL A 275 2.41 19.96 -4.63
C VAL A 275 2.55 18.47 -4.44
N LYS A 276 2.61 18.03 -3.19
CA LYS A 276 2.85 16.64 -2.80
C LYS A 276 1.61 16.05 -2.12
N GLY A 277 1.37 14.76 -2.34
CA GLY A 277 0.27 14.03 -1.72
C GLY A 277 0.78 12.99 -0.73
N CYS A 278 0.13 12.89 0.42
CA CYS A 278 0.40 11.85 1.42
C CYS A 278 -0.50 10.61 1.28
N ILE A 279 -1.66 10.76 0.67
CA ILE A 279 -2.52 9.65 0.27
C ILE A 279 -2.43 9.55 -1.25
N GLN A 280 -2.14 8.36 -1.75
CA GLN A 280 -1.94 8.15 -3.19
C GLN A 280 -2.68 6.88 -3.65
N SER A 281 -2.92 6.79 -4.94
CA SER A 281 -3.44 5.58 -5.56
C SER A 281 -2.89 5.43 -6.97
N TYR A 282 -2.55 4.20 -7.33
CA TYR A 282 -2.01 3.86 -8.64
C TYR A 282 -2.96 2.93 -9.39
N ASN A 283 -3.16 3.18 -10.68
CA ASN A 283 -3.81 2.29 -11.63
C ASN A 283 -2.78 1.85 -12.67
N SER A 284 -2.56 0.55 -12.80
CA SER A 284 -1.60 0.01 -13.75
C SER A 284 -2.08 0.10 -15.20
N GLY A 285 -1.17 -0.16 -16.14
CA GLY A 285 -1.50 -0.34 -17.55
C GLY A 285 -1.87 -1.80 -17.88
N PRO A 286 -2.25 -2.06 -19.15
CA PRO A 286 -2.58 -3.39 -19.61
C PRO A 286 -1.35 -4.26 -19.93
N GLU A 287 -0.16 -3.67 -19.99
CA GLU A 287 1.07 -4.33 -20.46
C GLU A 287 2.27 -4.04 -19.53
N GLY A 288 3.28 -4.92 -19.59
CA GLY A 288 4.55 -4.78 -18.86
C GLY A 288 4.52 -5.39 -17.46
N ASP A 289 5.58 -5.13 -16.69
CA ASP A 289 5.76 -5.67 -15.33
C ASP A 289 4.77 -5.06 -14.29
N PHE A 290 4.08 -3.99 -14.67
CA PHE A 290 3.15 -3.24 -13.84
C PHE A 290 1.71 -3.38 -14.37
N GLN A 291 1.26 -4.62 -14.61
CA GLN A 291 -0.07 -4.85 -15.19
C GLN A 291 -1.02 -5.57 -14.23
N GLY A 292 -2.29 -5.34 -14.42
CA GLY A 292 -3.35 -6.15 -13.81
C GLY A 292 -3.69 -5.77 -12.37
N PHE A 293 -3.22 -4.64 -11.82
CA PHE A 293 -3.50 -4.23 -10.46
C PHE A 293 -3.69 -2.72 -10.30
N GLY A 294 -4.27 -2.34 -9.18
CA GLY A 294 -4.17 -0.99 -8.64
C GLY A 294 -3.47 -0.99 -7.28
N GLU A 295 -3.19 0.19 -6.74
CA GLU A 295 -2.63 0.33 -5.40
C GLU A 295 -3.40 1.39 -4.61
N ILE A 296 -3.65 1.11 -3.34
CA ILE A 296 -3.95 2.12 -2.33
C ILE A 296 -2.69 2.35 -1.51
N GLU A 297 -2.35 3.62 -1.30
CA GLU A 297 -1.03 3.99 -0.82
C GLU A 297 -1.13 5.08 0.25
N MET A 298 -0.27 5.01 1.26
CA MET A 298 -0.22 5.98 2.35
C MET A 298 1.23 6.28 2.74
N HIS A 299 1.61 7.56 2.67
CA HIS A 299 2.87 8.07 3.20
C HIS A 299 2.69 8.51 4.64
N PHE A 300 3.74 8.33 5.42
CA PHE A 300 3.74 8.68 6.83
C PHE A 300 4.61 9.90 7.11
N MET A 301 4.59 10.38 8.35
CA MET A 301 5.46 11.47 8.81
C MET A 301 6.93 11.17 8.50
N PRO A 302 7.71 12.16 8.10
CA PRO A 302 9.15 12.00 7.91
C PRO A 302 9.83 11.45 9.15
N CYS A 303 10.86 10.63 8.93
CA CYS A 303 11.68 10.12 10.01
C CYS A 303 12.30 11.27 10.83
N GLY A 304 12.26 11.12 12.14
CA GLY A 304 13.01 12.01 13.03
C GLY A 304 14.51 11.78 12.90
N LYS A 305 15.30 12.87 12.90
CA LYS A 305 16.76 12.79 12.91
C LYS A 305 17.28 12.83 14.34
N ILE A 306 18.08 11.83 14.72
CA ILE A 306 18.79 11.77 16.00
C ILE A 306 20.27 11.50 15.67
N GLU A 307 21.13 12.48 15.94
CA GLU A 307 22.53 12.46 15.53
C GLU A 307 22.66 12.22 14.01
N ASP A 308 23.36 11.17 13.61
CA ASP A 308 23.55 10.79 12.21
C ASP A 308 22.62 9.64 11.76
N ARG A 309 21.49 9.45 12.45
CA ARG A 309 20.51 8.41 12.17
C ARG A 309 19.13 8.99 11.91
N LEU A 310 18.35 8.28 11.14
CA LEU A 310 16.93 8.52 10.97
C LEU A 310 16.14 7.43 11.70
N ILE A 311 15.09 7.83 12.39
CA ILE A 311 14.23 6.92 13.16
C ILE A 311 12.78 7.22 12.81
N SER A 312 12.04 6.18 12.47
CA SER A 312 10.58 6.23 12.33
C SER A 312 9.93 5.18 13.22
N ARG A 313 8.83 5.57 13.84
CA ARG A 313 7.90 4.67 14.53
C ARG A 313 6.50 5.09 14.14
N ILE A 314 5.87 4.29 13.31
CA ILE A 314 4.52 4.55 12.82
C ILE A 314 3.65 3.33 13.01
N ASP A 315 2.36 3.56 13.05
CA ASP A 315 1.35 2.52 13.05
C ASP A 315 0.22 2.84 12.08
N TYR A 316 -0.37 1.79 11.55
CA TYR A 316 -1.55 1.87 10.70
C TYR A 316 -2.38 0.59 10.76
N ASP A 317 -3.64 0.72 10.41
CA ASP A 317 -4.57 -0.40 10.30
C ASP A 317 -4.82 -0.75 8.83
N LEU A 318 -4.82 -2.03 8.53
CA LEU A 318 -5.42 -2.58 7.31
C LEU A 318 -6.73 -3.26 7.72
N ILE A 319 -7.84 -2.73 7.20
CA ILE A 319 -9.19 -3.18 7.53
C ILE A 319 -9.79 -3.85 6.30
N ALA A 320 -10.44 -5.00 6.49
CA ALA A 320 -11.12 -5.73 5.42
C ALA A 320 -12.53 -6.14 5.82
N TYR A 321 -13.47 -5.99 4.90
CA TYR A 321 -14.87 -6.40 5.04
C TYR A 321 -15.40 -7.00 3.72
N ILE A 322 -16.34 -7.94 3.83
CA ILE A 322 -17.03 -8.56 2.71
C ILE A 322 -18.52 -8.66 3.02
N GLY A 323 -19.37 -8.38 2.04
CA GLY A 323 -20.81 -8.45 2.13
C GLY A 323 -21.49 -8.21 0.78
N ASP A 324 -22.80 -8.06 0.79
CA ASP A 324 -23.50 -7.53 -0.38
C ASP A 324 -23.14 -6.04 -0.62
N GLU A 325 -23.56 -5.50 -1.77
CA GLU A 325 -23.23 -4.11 -2.14
C GLU A 325 -23.67 -3.10 -1.07
N ARG A 326 -24.90 -3.26 -0.56
CA ARG A 326 -25.45 -2.34 0.43
C ARG A 326 -24.67 -2.38 1.75
N GLU A 327 -24.40 -3.58 2.24
CA GLU A 327 -23.63 -3.79 3.48
C GLU A 327 -22.22 -3.21 3.36
N VAL A 328 -21.55 -3.44 2.23
CA VAL A 328 -20.22 -2.91 1.97
C VAL A 328 -20.22 -1.39 1.89
N LEU A 329 -21.20 -0.78 1.21
CA LEU A 329 -21.32 0.68 1.13
C LEU A 329 -21.62 1.31 2.50
N GLU A 330 -22.49 0.71 3.31
CA GLU A 330 -22.78 1.17 4.68
C GLU A 330 -21.52 1.11 5.56
N LYS A 331 -20.78 0.00 5.50
CA LYS A 331 -19.52 -0.15 6.27
C LYS A 331 -18.43 0.80 5.79
N ALA A 332 -18.28 0.97 4.49
CA ALA A 332 -17.30 1.90 3.94
C ALA A 332 -17.60 3.35 4.36
N LYS A 333 -18.86 3.79 4.34
CA LYS A 333 -19.27 5.12 4.83
C LYS A 333 -18.93 5.30 6.31
N GLU A 334 -19.23 4.29 7.14
CA GLU A 334 -18.92 4.30 8.57
C GLU A 334 -17.41 4.46 8.82
N PHE A 335 -16.57 3.64 8.18
CA PHE A 335 -15.12 3.66 8.38
C PHE A 335 -14.43 4.87 7.77
N LEU A 336 -14.90 5.33 6.61
CA LEU A 336 -14.34 6.49 5.92
C LEU A 336 -14.87 7.82 6.49
N ASP A 337 -15.96 7.77 7.26
CA ASP A 337 -16.62 8.94 7.86
C ASP A 337 -17.13 9.92 6.79
N ILE A 338 -17.87 9.40 5.79
CA ILE A 338 -18.47 10.15 4.67
C ILE A 338 -19.93 9.76 4.47
N GLY A 339 -20.72 10.67 3.93
CA GLY A 339 -22.16 10.46 3.72
C GLY A 339 -22.52 9.76 2.40
N HIS A 340 -21.68 9.87 1.39
CA HIS A 340 -21.95 9.36 0.04
C HIS A 340 -20.77 8.59 -0.55
N ILE A 341 -21.06 7.52 -1.31
CA ILE A 341 -20.07 6.79 -2.11
C ILE A 341 -20.64 6.59 -3.51
N GLU A 342 -19.80 6.91 -4.51
CA GLU A 342 -20.07 6.63 -5.91
C GLU A 342 -19.11 5.55 -6.43
N LEU A 343 -19.65 4.52 -7.08
CA LEU A 343 -18.88 3.41 -7.64
C LEU A 343 -18.74 3.57 -9.16
N PHE A 344 -17.55 3.16 -9.69
CA PHE A 344 -17.30 3.08 -11.13
C PHE A 344 -17.82 1.78 -11.75
#